data_ebeb4a6886c2a3594a6657478d093874
#
_entry.id   ebeb4a6886c2a3594a6657478d093874
#
_cell.length_a   1.000
_cell.length_b   1.000
_cell.length_c   1.000
_cell.angle_alpha   90.00
_cell.angle_beta   90.00
_cell.angle_gamma   90.00
#
_symmetry.space_group_name_H-M   'P 1'
#
loop_
_entity.id
_entity.type
_entity.pdbx_description
1 polymer ?
#
loop_
_entity_poly.entity_id
_entity_poly.type
_entity_poly.pdbx_seq_one_letter_code
_entity_poly.pdbx_strand_id
1 'polypeptide(L)'
;DNALEFNKRGGVGAISVTANIAPKLCSDFQKFSKSENNDEIKEAEKIDKILQPLHHAMFVESNPSPVKYAAKLLNLCDDNVRLPLVKVTAETKDIVKKALHSAKLV
;
A
#
# COMPACT_ATOMS: atom_id res chain seq x y z
N ASP A 1 2.05 -6.71 4.23
CA ASP A 1 3.35 -7.14 3.71
C ASP A 1 3.49 -8.66 3.54
N ASN A 2 2.75 -9.47 4.28
CA ASN A 2 2.76 -10.93 4.17
C ASN A 2 1.54 -11.52 3.41
N ALA A 3 0.79 -10.70 2.69
CA ALA A 3 -0.45 -11.09 2.03
C ALA A 3 -0.25 -12.16 0.95
N LEU A 4 0.90 -12.14 0.24
CA LEU A 4 1.20 -13.14 -0.78
C LEU A 4 1.27 -14.55 -0.18
N GLU A 5 2.04 -14.73 0.88
CA GLU A 5 2.17 -16.01 1.57
C GLU A 5 0.86 -16.45 2.23
N PHE A 6 0.13 -15.50 2.82
CA PHE A 6 -1.18 -15.75 3.39
C PHE A 6 -2.18 -16.28 2.34
N ASN A 7 -2.24 -15.66 1.17
CA ASN A 7 -3.12 -16.09 0.09
C ASN A 7 -2.70 -17.46 -0.50
N LYS A 8 -1.38 -17.70 -0.64
CA LYS A 8 -0.85 -19.02 -1.05
C LYS A 8 -1.25 -20.16 -0.10
N ARG A 9 -1.47 -19.84 1.18
CA ARG A 9 -1.92 -20.79 2.22
C ARG A 9 -3.45 -20.86 2.38
N GLY A 10 -4.21 -20.33 1.45
CA GLY A 10 -5.68 -20.37 1.45
C GLY A 10 -6.35 -19.15 2.08
N GLY A 11 -5.63 -18.07 2.28
CA GLY A 11 -6.20 -16.80 2.70
C GLY A 11 -7.19 -16.25 1.67
N VAL A 12 -8.29 -15.65 2.14
CA VAL A 12 -9.38 -15.21 1.25
C VAL A 12 -9.33 -13.73 0.91
N GLY A 13 -8.53 -12.94 1.61
CA GLY A 13 -8.40 -11.51 1.37
C GLY A 13 -7.67 -10.78 2.49
N ALA A 14 -7.70 -9.44 2.44
CA ALA A 14 -7.05 -8.58 3.41
C ALA A 14 -7.81 -7.29 3.62
N ILE A 15 -7.71 -6.73 4.82
CA ILE A 15 -8.08 -5.34 5.11
C ILE A 15 -6.80 -4.51 4.98
N SER A 16 -6.70 -3.68 3.95
CA SER A 16 -5.45 -3.04 3.55
C SER A 16 -5.49 -1.53 3.66
N VAL A 17 -4.54 -0.94 4.39
CA VAL A 17 -4.31 0.51 4.41
C VAL A 17 -3.86 0.98 3.03
N THR A 18 -2.95 0.27 2.38
CA THR A 18 -2.41 0.60 1.06
C THR A 18 -3.49 0.65 -0.04
N ALA A 19 -4.57 -0.11 0.11
CA ALA A 19 -5.68 -0.09 -0.83
C ALA A 19 -6.38 1.28 -0.93
N ASN A 20 -6.25 2.15 0.08
CA ASN A 20 -6.78 3.51 0.02
C ASN A 20 -6.06 4.41 -1.00
N ILE A 21 -4.81 4.10 -1.33
CA ILE A 21 -3.98 4.90 -2.24
C ILE A 21 -3.56 4.16 -3.51
N ALA A 22 -3.65 2.83 -3.52
CA ALA A 22 -3.31 1.97 -4.65
C ALA A 22 -4.36 0.87 -4.87
N PRO A 23 -5.66 1.22 -5.02
CA PRO A 23 -6.74 0.22 -5.05
C PRO A 23 -6.61 -0.76 -6.21
N LYS A 24 -6.21 -0.28 -7.40
CA LYS A 24 -6.03 -1.16 -8.56
C LYS A 24 -4.92 -2.18 -8.35
N LEU A 25 -3.74 -1.75 -7.90
CA LEU A 25 -2.63 -2.66 -7.62
C LEU A 25 -3.01 -3.71 -6.55
N CYS A 26 -3.69 -3.28 -5.48
CA CYS A 26 -4.14 -4.18 -4.44
C CYS A 26 -5.21 -5.17 -4.94
N SER A 27 -6.13 -4.72 -5.79
CA SER A 27 -7.16 -5.59 -6.40
C SER A 27 -6.54 -6.62 -7.34
N ASP A 28 -5.67 -6.18 -8.25
CA ASP A 28 -4.98 -7.07 -9.19
C ASP A 28 -4.10 -8.09 -8.42
N PHE A 29 -3.38 -7.64 -7.38
CA PHE A 29 -2.63 -8.52 -6.50
C PHE A 29 -3.52 -9.59 -5.86
N GLN A 30 -4.67 -9.22 -5.29
CA GLN A 30 -5.59 -10.16 -4.66
C GLN A 30 -6.16 -11.17 -5.65
N LYS A 31 -6.45 -10.74 -6.87
CA LYS A 31 -6.91 -11.61 -7.93
C LYS A 31 -5.84 -12.64 -8.33
N PHE A 32 -4.64 -12.18 -8.65
CA PHE A 32 -3.58 -13.02 -9.20
C PHE A 32 -2.92 -13.92 -8.14
N SER A 33 -2.80 -13.45 -6.89
CA SER A 33 -2.18 -14.23 -5.82
C SER A 33 -2.97 -15.48 -5.37
N LYS A 34 -4.25 -15.55 -5.76
CA LYS A 34 -5.14 -16.69 -5.47
C LYS A 34 -5.39 -17.57 -6.70
N SER A 35 -4.75 -17.26 -7.83
CA SER A 35 -4.90 -18.02 -9.06
C SER A 35 -4.14 -19.35 -8.99
N GLU A 36 -4.64 -20.35 -9.72
CA GLU A 36 -3.95 -21.61 -9.96
C GLU A 36 -3.02 -21.53 -11.19
N ASN A 37 -3.08 -20.42 -11.96
CA ASN A 37 -2.25 -20.20 -13.14
C ASN A 37 -0.88 -19.63 -12.72
N ASN A 38 0.20 -20.33 -13.10
CA ASN A 38 1.56 -19.95 -12.75
C ASN A 38 1.98 -18.56 -13.27
N ASP A 39 1.49 -18.14 -14.45
CA ASP A 39 1.81 -16.81 -15.01
C ASP A 39 1.12 -15.71 -14.22
N GLU A 40 -0.11 -15.91 -13.76
CA GLU A 40 -0.82 -14.99 -12.87
C GLU A 40 -0.16 -14.91 -11.49
N ILE A 41 0.32 -16.03 -10.94
CA ILE A 41 1.08 -16.04 -9.67
C ILE A 41 2.37 -15.23 -9.82
N LYS A 42 3.11 -15.36 -10.92
CA LYS A 42 4.30 -14.53 -11.19
C LYS A 42 3.98 -13.06 -11.31
N GLU A 43 2.83 -12.72 -11.89
CA GLU A 43 2.37 -11.33 -11.94
C GLU A 43 2.04 -10.80 -10.54
N ALA A 44 1.39 -11.60 -9.69
CA ALA A 44 1.18 -11.26 -8.28
C ALA A 44 2.49 -10.99 -7.54
N GLU A 45 3.53 -11.78 -7.79
CA GLU A 45 4.86 -11.58 -7.20
C GLU A 45 5.52 -10.26 -7.65
N LYS A 46 5.32 -9.85 -8.90
CA LYS A 46 5.78 -8.55 -9.39
C LYS A 46 5.03 -7.40 -8.72
N ILE A 47 3.71 -7.51 -8.62
CA ILE A 47 2.88 -6.51 -7.96
C ILE A 47 3.23 -6.42 -6.47
N ASP A 48 3.46 -7.55 -5.80
CA ASP A 48 3.90 -7.57 -4.40
C ASP A 48 5.18 -6.77 -4.19
N LYS A 49 6.18 -6.93 -5.05
CA LYS A 49 7.43 -6.15 -5.00
C LYS A 49 7.19 -4.64 -5.14
N ILE A 50 6.21 -4.23 -5.92
CA ILE A 50 5.81 -2.82 -6.07
C ILE A 50 5.08 -2.33 -4.81
N LEU A 51 4.25 -3.19 -4.20
CA LEU A 51 3.46 -2.85 -3.01
C LEU A 51 4.28 -2.80 -1.72
N GLN A 52 5.38 -3.58 -1.59
CA GLN A 52 6.16 -3.65 -0.36
C GLN A 52 6.67 -2.28 0.14
N PRO A 53 7.27 -1.40 -0.70
CA PRO A 53 7.65 -0.06 -0.26
C PRO A 53 6.45 0.79 0.19
N LEU A 54 5.29 0.64 -0.45
CA LEU A 54 4.06 1.33 -0.05
C LEU A 54 3.56 0.83 1.31
N HIS A 55 3.52 -0.50 1.51
CA HIS A 55 3.15 -1.08 2.80
C HIS A 55 4.04 -0.55 3.93
N HIS A 56 5.37 -0.54 3.71
CA HIS A 56 6.31 -0.01 4.68
C HIS A 56 6.05 1.48 4.96
N ALA A 57 5.94 2.30 3.92
CA ALA A 57 5.75 3.75 4.05
C ALA A 57 4.47 4.12 4.83
N MET A 58 3.41 3.32 4.74
CA MET A 58 2.14 3.60 5.43
C MET A 58 2.21 3.37 6.95
N PHE A 59 3.26 2.71 7.44
CA PHE A 59 3.40 2.34 8.86
C PHE A 59 4.70 2.83 9.51
N VAL A 60 5.46 3.72 8.89
CA VAL A 60 6.66 4.34 9.49
C VAL A 60 6.31 5.29 10.64
N GLU A 61 5.10 5.81 10.66
CA GLU A 61 4.46 6.50 11.78
C GLU A 61 3.07 5.92 12.01
N SER A 62 2.41 6.35 13.07
CA SER A 62 1.07 5.84 13.41
C SER A 62 0.05 6.06 12.30
N ASN A 63 -0.59 4.99 11.85
CA ASN A 63 -1.73 5.06 10.95
C ASN A 63 -2.88 5.85 11.64
N PRO A 64 -3.60 6.77 10.96
CA PRO A 64 -3.65 6.99 9.51
C PRO A 64 -2.78 8.15 8.99
N SER A 65 -1.84 8.70 9.77
CA SER A 65 -1.12 9.90 9.35
C SER A 65 -0.37 9.72 8.01
N PRO A 66 0.42 8.64 7.78
CA PRO A 66 1.10 8.46 6.51
C PRO A 66 0.15 8.24 5.32
N VAL A 67 -0.90 7.42 5.47
CA VAL A 67 -1.84 7.18 4.36
C VAL A 67 -2.63 8.43 3.99
N LYS A 68 -2.98 9.28 4.95
CA LYS A 68 -3.63 10.56 4.68
C LYS A 68 -2.71 11.52 3.93
N TYR A 69 -1.45 11.55 4.29
CA TYR A 69 -0.46 12.32 3.53
C TYR A 69 -0.29 11.80 2.10
N ALA A 70 -0.22 10.49 1.91
CA ALA A 70 -0.19 9.88 0.58
C ALA A 70 -1.45 10.22 -0.24
N ALA A 71 -2.63 10.12 0.36
CA ALA A 71 -3.89 10.49 -0.28
C ALA A 71 -3.95 11.97 -0.66
N LYS A 72 -3.37 12.86 0.16
CA LYS A 72 -3.23 14.29 -0.19
C LYS A 72 -2.38 14.48 -1.43
N LEU A 73 -1.24 13.79 -1.56
CA LEU A 73 -0.39 13.86 -2.75
C LEU A 73 -1.10 13.37 -4.01
N LEU A 74 -2.07 12.47 -3.86
CA LEU A 74 -2.94 11.98 -4.92
C LEU A 74 -4.20 12.84 -5.15
N ASN A 75 -4.33 13.98 -4.46
CA ASN A 75 -5.49 14.88 -4.50
C ASN A 75 -6.83 14.22 -4.13
N LEU A 76 -6.80 13.23 -3.23
CA LEU A 76 -7.99 12.51 -2.76
C LEU A 76 -8.61 13.14 -1.51
N CYS A 77 -7.79 13.67 -0.59
CA CYS A 77 -8.24 14.34 0.63
C CYS A 77 -7.12 15.21 1.22
N ASP A 78 -7.42 15.95 2.30
CA ASP A 78 -6.40 16.66 3.08
C ASP A 78 -5.72 15.71 4.09
N ASP A 79 -4.52 16.08 4.57
CA ASP A 79 -3.72 15.31 5.53
C ASP A 79 -4.01 15.65 7.00
N ASN A 80 -5.15 16.30 7.28
CA ASN A 80 -5.55 16.63 8.62
C ASN A 80 -5.90 15.38 9.43
N VAL A 81 -5.40 15.31 10.67
CA VAL A 81 -5.68 14.25 11.65
C VAL A 81 -6.12 14.88 12.97
N ARG A 82 -6.86 14.10 13.78
CA ARG A 82 -7.29 14.52 15.11
C ARG A 82 -6.26 14.12 16.15
N LEU A 83 -6.08 14.94 17.18
CA LEU A 83 -5.28 14.59 18.35
C LEU A 83 -5.79 13.27 18.99
N PRO A 84 -4.91 12.42 19.50
CA PRO A 84 -3.46 12.62 19.74
C PRO A 84 -2.57 12.42 18.51
N LEU A 85 -3.13 12.07 17.35
CA LEU A 85 -2.38 11.95 16.10
C LEU A 85 -1.94 13.33 15.60
N VAL A 86 -0.80 13.37 14.91
CA VAL A 86 -0.24 14.59 14.31
C VAL A 86 0.12 14.34 12.85
N LYS A 87 0.31 15.39 12.09
CA LYS A 87 0.82 15.31 10.72
C LYS A 87 2.20 14.68 10.71
N VAL A 88 2.49 13.92 9.64
CA VAL A 88 3.78 13.23 9.50
C VAL A 88 4.97 14.18 9.45
N THR A 89 6.13 13.71 9.92
CA THR A 89 7.41 14.43 9.89
C THR A 89 7.91 14.63 8.46
N ALA A 90 8.89 15.52 8.29
CA ALA A 90 9.53 15.76 6.98
C ALA A 90 10.19 14.48 6.43
N GLU A 91 10.83 13.69 7.29
CA GLU A 91 11.43 12.40 6.92
C GLU A 91 10.40 11.42 6.38
N THR A 92 9.28 11.27 7.07
CA THR A 92 8.17 10.39 6.62
C THR A 92 7.55 10.89 5.32
N LYS A 93 7.45 12.21 5.13
CA LYS A 93 6.99 12.78 3.84
C LYS A 93 7.87 12.33 2.68
N ASP A 94 9.19 12.32 2.85
CA ASP A 94 10.13 11.89 1.83
C ASP A 94 10.02 10.37 1.55
N ILE A 95 9.87 9.56 2.60
CA ILE A 95 9.66 8.12 2.47
C ILE A 95 8.38 7.84 1.66
N VAL A 96 7.26 8.49 2.01
CA VAL A 96 5.98 8.33 1.32
C VAL A 96 6.08 8.77 -0.14
N LYS A 97 6.69 9.93 -0.43
CA LYS A 97 6.89 10.39 -1.81
C LYS A 97 7.69 9.39 -2.63
N LYS A 98 8.82 8.90 -2.12
CA LYS A 98 9.65 7.90 -2.80
C LYS A 98 8.88 6.61 -3.10
N ALA A 99 8.07 6.13 -2.15
CA ALA A 99 7.25 4.95 -2.33
C ALA A 99 6.18 5.14 -3.43
N LEU A 100 5.50 6.29 -3.45
CA LEU A 100 4.51 6.62 -4.49
C LEU A 100 5.16 6.73 -5.89
N HIS A 101 6.33 7.36 -6.00
CA HIS A 101 7.09 7.43 -7.25
C HIS A 101 7.52 6.05 -7.74
N SER A 102 8.04 5.22 -6.84
CA SER A 102 8.46 3.84 -7.15
C SER A 102 7.30 2.99 -7.69
N ALA A 103 6.10 3.20 -7.15
CA ALA A 103 4.87 2.54 -7.60
C ALA A 103 4.22 3.22 -8.81
N LYS A 104 4.80 4.30 -9.35
CA LYS A 104 4.26 5.10 -10.48
C LYS A 104 2.84 5.62 -10.22
N LEU A 105 2.54 5.99 -8.97
CA LEU A 105 1.26 6.58 -8.58
C LEU A 105 1.28 8.10 -8.68
N VAL A 106 2.44 8.68 -8.64
CA VAL A 106 2.71 10.11 -8.85
C VAL A 106 3.92 10.30 -9.75
#